data_b7ae144731560392885c66a3e672ad26
#
_entry.id   b7ae144731560392885c66a3e672ad26
#
_cell.length_a   1.000
_cell.length_b   1.000
_cell.length_c   1.000
_cell.angle_alpha   90.00
_cell.angle_beta   90.00
_cell.angle_gamma   90.00
#
_symmetry.space_group_name_H-M   'P 1'
#
loop_
_entity.id
_entity.type
_entity.pdbx_description
1 polymer ?
#
loop_
_entity_poly.entity_id
_entity_poly.type
_entity_poly.pdbx_seq_one_letter_code
_entity_poly.pdbx_strand_id
1 'polypeptide(L)'
;MRLIIKILPKEIFAYEEINKYFIHSFIWNLLKDTEFSKFHDTNKFKFFTFSNIFPVSGFKFNEEKQFVVSSPNDYFIETVAKALRNTRYFKLGIHEFELKEFKKFSMGLKQRWETATPIVLYENNNTNTYYSINRNPDLNFFLERLKDNEEI
;
A
#
# COMPACT_ATOMS: atom_id res chain seq x y z
N MET A 1 7.47 5.64 -8.69
CA MET A 1 8.06 6.27 -7.46
C MET A 1 7.41 5.69 -6.21
N ARG A 2 8.07 5.78 -5.07
CA ARG A 2 7.56 5.34 -3.76
C ARG A 2 7.68 6.45 -2.72
N LEU A 3 6.81 6.39 -1.70
CA LEU A 3 6.76 7.32 -0.59
C LEU A 3 6.74 6.54 0.72
N ILE A 4 7.77 6.69 1.54
CA ILE A 4 7.76 6.21 2.92
C ILE A 4 7.09 7.26 3.78
N ILE A 5 6.16 6.86 4.64
CA ILE A 5 5.44 7.73 5.57
C ILE A 5 5.70 7.19 6.98
N LYS A 6 6.33 7.98 7.82
CA LYS A 6 6.58 7.67 9.24
C LYS A 6 5.57 8.38 10.11
N ILE A 7 5.01 7.64 11.04
CA ILE A 7 3.88 8.06 11.86
C ILE A 7 4.12 7.73 13.33
N LEU A 8 3.52 8.50 14.22
CA LEU A 8 3.56 8.31 15.67
C LEU A 8 2.13 8.14 16.18
N PRO A 9 1.75 6.96 16.70
CA PRO A 9 0.45 6.77 17.33
C PRO A 9 0.34 7.63 18.61
N LYS A 10 -0.86 8.15 18.88
CA LYS A 10 -1.12 9.01 20.05
C LYS A 10 -1.80 8.26 21.19
N GLU A 11 -1.91 6.95 21.09
CA GLU A 11 -2.47 6.06 22.09
C GLU A 11 -1.92 4.64 21.94
N ILE A 12 -2.25 3.75 22.90
CA ILE A 12 -1.83 2.35 22.89
C ILE A 12 -3.02 1.50 22.46
N PHE A 13 -2.82 0.67 21.44
CA PHE A 13 -3.86 -0.24 20.92
C PHE A 13 -3.26 -1.42 20.14
N ALA A 14 -4.08 -2.42 19.85
CA ALA A 14 -3.64 -3.62 19.14
C ALA A 14 -3.42 -3.34 17.64
N TYR A 15 -2.50 -4.09 17.03
CA TYR A 15 -2.17 -3.92 15.61
C TYR A 15 -3.38 -4.19 14.69
N GLU A 16 -4.21 -5.15 15.07
CA GLU A 16 -5.38 -5.65 14.35
C GLU A 16 -6.51 -4.61 14.26
N GLU A 17 -6.47 -3.57 15.09
CA GLU A 17 -7.44 -2.47 15.05
C GLU A 17 -7.27 -1.56 13.83
N ILE A 18 -6.10 -1.62 13.17
CA ILE A 18 -5.86 -0.93 11.91
C ILE A 18 -5.95 -1.90 10.74
N ASN A 19 -7.00 -1.79 9.97
CA ASN A 19 -7.15 -2.55 8.74
C ASN A 19 -6.68 -1.74 7.49
N LYS A 20 -6.48 -2.44 6.37
CA LYS A 20 -6.04 -1.82 5.12
C LYS A 20 -7.01 -0.77 4.57
N TYR A 21 -8.30 -0.90 4.88
CA TYR A 21 -9.31 0.06 4.45
C TYR A 21 -9.06 1.46 5.04
N PHE A 22 -8.59 1.56 6.28
CA PHE A 22 -8.28 2.85 6.90
C PHE A 22 -7.09 3.54 6.24
N ILE A 23 -6.05 2.79 5.87
CA ILE A 23 -4.92 3.33 5.11
C ILE A 23 -5.38 3.79 3.72
N HIS A 24 -6.19 3.00 3.04
CA HIS A 24 -6.78 3.34 1.76
C HIS A 24 -7.61 4.62 1.83
N SER A 25 -8.52 4.72 2.82
CA SER A 25 -9.33 5.92 3.06
C SER A 25 -8.46 7.15 3.36
N PHE A 26 -7.41 7.00 4.15
CA PHE A 26 -6.48 8.09 4.43
C PHE A 26 -5.82 8.62 3.15
N ILE A 27 -5.33 7.73 2.27
CA ILE A 27 -4.72 8.13 1.01
C ILE A 27 -5.73 8.89 0.14
N TRP A 28 -6.97 8.41 0.03
CA TRP A 28 -8.01 9.11 -0.72
C TRP A 28 -8.42 10.45 -0.12
N ASN A 29 -8.44 10.56 1.21
CA ASN A 29 -8.70 11.83 1.88
C ASN A 29 -7.62 12.89 1.56
N LEU A 30 -6.35 12.48 1.42
CA LEU A 30 -5.28 13.36 0.95
C LEU A 30 -5.48 13.85 -0.49
N LEU A 31 -6.21 13.10 -1.30
CA LEU A 31 -6.41 13.34 -2.73
C LEU A 31 -7.78 13.95 -3.07
N LYS A 32 -8.67 14.19 -2.09
CA LYS A 32 -10.07 14.57 -2.34
C LYS A 32 -10.22 15.86 -3.13
N ASP A 33 -9.33 16.82 -2.95
CA ASP A 33 -9.35 18.13 -3.62
C ASP A 33 -8.37 18.18 -4.80
N THR A 34 -8.03 17.03 -5.38
CA THR A 34 -7.12 16.90 -6.51
C THR A 34 -7.82 16.26 -7.72
N GLU A 35 -7.17 16.28 -8.87
CA GLU A 35 -7.67 15.60 -10.08
C GLU A 35 -7.82 14.08 -9.91
N PHE A 36 -7.15 13.48 -8.92
CA PHE A 36 -7.25 12.06 -8.62
C PHE A 36 -8.57 11.69 -7.93
N SER A 37 -9.28 12.64 -7.31
CA SER A 37 -10.55 12.38 -6.62
C SER A 37 -11.58 11.68 -7.50
N LYS A 38 -11.63 12.01 -8.80
CA LYS A 38 -12.54 11.39 -9.79
C LYS A 38 -12.36 9.88 -9.99
N PHE A 39 -11.20 9.34 -9.59
CA PHE A 39 -10.93 7.91 -9.70
C PHE A 39 -11.37 7.11 -8.47
N HIS A 40 -11.74 7.79 -7.36
CA HIS A 40 -12.16 7.14 -6.13
C HIS A 40 -13.34 6.19 -6.35
N ASP A 41 -14.40 6.66 -7.00
CA ASP A 41 -15.67 5.94 -7.16
C ASP A 41 -15.75 5.11 -8.46
N THR A 42 -14.65 5.05 -9.20
CA THR A 42 -14.60 4.23 -10.41
C THR A 42 -14.20 2.78 -10.10
N ASN A 43 -14.73 1.81 -10.83
CA ASN A 43 -14.29 0.41 -10.74
C ASN A 43 -13.01 0.13 -11.54
N LYS A 44 -12.28 1.20 -11.95
CA LYS A 44 -11.03 1.08 -12.69
C LYS A 44 -9.86 0.82 -11.74
N PHE A 45 -8.78 0.29 -12.30
CA PHE A 45 -7.52 0.10 -11.57
C PHE A 45 -6.99 1.43 -11.02
N LYS A 46 -6.59 1.45 -9.74
CA LYS A 46 -6.24 2.69 -9.02
C LYS A 46 -4.78 3.12 -9.17
N PHE A 47 -3.95 2.32 -9.83
CA PHE A 47 -2.52 2.60 -10.09
C PHE A 47 -1.69 2.96 -8.85
N PHE A 48 -2.08 2.53 -7.67
CA PHE A 48 -1.26 2.60 -6.47
C PHE A 48 -1.47 1.40 -5.56
N THR A 49 -0.47 1.14 -4.75
CA THR A 49 -0.50 0.14 -3.68
C THR A 49 0.14 0.70 -2.43
N PHE A 50 -0.09 0.05 -1.30
CA PHE A 50 0.53 0.42 -0.03
C PHE A 50 0.86 -0.83 0.78
N SER A 51 1.88 -0.71 1.63
CA SER A 51 2.31 -1.78 2.51
C SER A 51 1.46 -1.84 3.79
N ASN A 52 1.66 -2.89 4.57
CA ASN A 52 1.29 -2.88 5.98
C ASN A 52 2.06 -1.77 6.73
N ILE A 53 1.60 -1.45 7.95
CA ILE A 53 2.35 -0.58 8.86
C ILE A 53 3.41 -1.42 9.57
N PHE A 54 4.66 -0.98 9.54
CA PHE A 54 5.80 -1.65 10.14
C PHE A 54 6.39 -0.84 11.30
N PRO A 55 6.96 -1.53 12.32
CA PRO A 55 6.95 -2.97 12.55
C PRO A 55 5.54 -3.50 12.81
N VAL A 56 5.30 -4.79 12.44
CA VAL A 56 4.03 -5.50 12.67
C VAL A 56 3.97 -5.92 14.15
N SER A 57 3.58 -4.99 14.99
CA SER A 57 3.41 -5.15 16.44
C SER A 57 2.38 -4.13 16.94
N GLY A 58 1.82 -4.31 18.12
CA GLY A 58 0.90 -3.35 18.73
C GLY A 58 1.43 -1.92 18.68
N PHE A 59 0.55 -0.96 18.71
CA PHE A 59 0.88 0.47 18.69
C PHE A 59 1.12 0.95 20.12
N LYS A 60 2.21 1.70 20.34
CA LYS A 60 2.54 2.34 21.61
C LYS A 60 2.65 3.83 21.41
N PHE A 61 2.28 4.58 22.42
CA PHE A 61 2.33 6.05 22.38
C PHE A 61 3.70 6.56 21.91
N ASN A 62 3.70 7.36 20.85
CA ASN A 62 4.89 7.95 20.21
C ASN A 62 5.97 6.95 19.70
N GLU A 63 5.67 5.65 19.61
CA GLU A 63 6.58 4.69 18.96
C GLU A 63 6.50 4.85 17.43
N GLU A 64 7.65 5.02 16.79
CA GLU A 64 7.69 5.21 15.33
C GLU A 64 7.20 3.96 14.58
N LYS A 65 6.24 4.16 13.71
CA LYS A 65 5.76 3.20 12.72
C LYS A 65 5.88 3.80 11.33
N GLN A 66 5.89 2.96 10.30
CA GLN A 66 5.96 3.44 8.92
C GLN A 66 5.19 2.55 7.96
N PHE A 67 4.76 3.12 6.86
CA PHE A 67 4.23 2.38 5.71
C PHE A 67 4.69 3.03 4.41
N VAL A 68 4.58 2.29 3.31
CA VAL A 68 5.01 2.72 1.98
C VAL A 68 3.81 2.83 1.07
N VAL A 69 3.70 3.92 0.34
CA VAL A 69 2.78 4.07 -0.80
C VAL A 69 3.62 4.01 -2.07
N SER A 70 3.16 3.25 -3.06
CA SER A 70 3.86 3.03 -4.33
C SER A 70 2.92 3.26 -5.51
N SER A 71 3.41 3.95 -6.53
CA SER A 71 2.69 4.13 -7.78
C SER A 71 3.66 4.15 -8.97
N PRO A 72 3.28 3.60 -10.14
CA PRO A 72 3.99 3.83 -11.39
C PRO A 72 3.83 5.26 -11.88
N ASN A 73 2.78 5.97 -11.46
CA ASN A 73 2.56 7.37 -11.77
C ASN A 73 3.29 8.25 -10.73
N ASP A 74 4.40 8.86 -11.13
CA ASP A 74 5.19 9.72 -10.25
C ASP A 74 4.42 10.96 -9.80
N TYR A 75 3.57 11.50 -10.66
CA TYR A 75 2.73 12.65 -10.33
C TYR A 75 1.70 12.34 -9.22
N PHE A 76 1.19 11.11 -9.15
CA PHE A 76 0.37 10.65 -8.03
C PHE A 76 1.14 10.75 -6.70
N ILE A 77 2.37 10.24 -6.66
CA ILE A 77 3.22 10.29 -5.45
C ILE A 77 3.57 11.72 -5.06
N GLU A 78 3.84 12.59 -6.06
CA GLU A 78 4.08 14.02 -5.80
C GLU A 78 2.86 14.70 -5.19
N THR A 79 1.66 14.38 -5.67
CA THR A 79 0.41 14.95 -5.17
C THR A 79 0.14 14.50 -3.74
N VAL A 80 0.30 13.22 -3.42
CA VAL A 80 0.22 12.69 -2.05
C VAL A 80 1.24 13.39 -1.14
N ALA A 81 2.49 13.51 -1.58
CA ALA A 81 3.55 14.17 -0.81
C ALA A 81 3.24 15.65 -0.56
N LYS A 82 2.64 16.35 -1.54
CA LYS A 82 2.21 17.74 -1.39
C LYS A 82 1.11 17.88 -0.33
N ALA A 83 0.11 17.00 -0.34
CA ALA A 83 -0.95 16.99 0.66
C ALA A 83 -0.42 16.71 2.07
N LEU A 84 0.52 15.78 2.22
CA LEU A 84 1.17 15.47 3.50
C LEU A 84 1.92 16.65 4.12
N ARG A 85 2.45 17.59 3.33
CA ARG A 85 3.12 18.79 3.90
C ARG A 85 2.22 19.64 4.80
N ASN A 86 0.91 19.59 4.54
CA ASN A 86 -0.09 20.33 5.29
C ASN A 86 -0.81 19.47 6.34
N THR A 87 -0.38 18.21 6.50
CA THR A 87 -0.97 17.24 7.42
C THR A 87 -0.05 17.04 8.60
N ARG A 88 -0.47 17.45 9.78
CA ARG A 88 0.27 17.20 11.02
C ARG A 88 -0.32 16.02 11.79
N TYR A 89 -1.63 15.99 11.91
CA TYR A 89 -2.38 14.93 12.58
C TYR A 89 -3.42 14.35 11.63
N PHE A 90 -3.70 13.07 11.77
CA PHE A 90 -4.70 12.37 10.99
C PHE A 90 -5.22 11.16 11.76
N LYS A 91 -6.30 10.56 11.27
CA LYS A 91 -6.88 9.35 11.86
C LYS A 91 -6.82 8.17 10.91
N LEU A 92 -6.54 6.99 11.46
CA LEU A 92 -6.79 5.70 10.81
C LEU A 92 -7.88 4.99 11.63
N GLY A 93 -9.11 4.93 11.09
CA GLY A 93 -10.28 4.55 11.88
C GLY A 93 -10.56 5.58 12.98
N ILE A 94 -10.59 5.13 14.23
CA ILE A 94 -10.80 5.98 15.40
C ILE A 94 -9.49 6.51 15.98
N HIS A 95 -8.34 5.91 15.64
CA HIS A 95 -7.03 6.16 16.25
C HIS A 95 -6.32 7.35 15.62
N GLU A 96 -5.76 8.21 16.46
CA GLU A 96 -5.03 9.40 16.05
C GLU A 96 -3.54 9.14 15.90
N PHE A 97 -2.97 9.72 14.84
CA PHE A 97 -1.55 9.66 14.52
C PHE A 97 -1.00 11.06 14.24
N GLU A 98 0.26 11.26 14.58
CA GLU A 98 1.05 12.39 14.11
C GLU A 98 1.94 11.96 12.94
N LEU A 99 1.94 12.76 11.88
CA LEU A 99 2.90 12.62 10.80
C LEU A 99 4.28 13.08 11.28
N LYS A 100 5.24 12.14 11.37
CA LYS A 100 6.61 12.47 11.78
C LYS A 100 7.43 13.00 10.62
N GLU A 101 7.49 12.24 9.55
CA GLU A 101 8.19 12.60 8.33
C GLU A 101 7.70 11.75 7.15
N PHE A 102 8.02 12.19 5.94
CA PHE A 102 7.85 11.37 4.74
C PHE A 102 9.00 11.61 3.77
N LYS A 103 9.35 10.58 3.02
CA LYS A 103 10.46 10.61 2.05
C LYS A 103 10.08 9.92 0.76
N LYS A 104 10.27 10.62 -0.35
CA LYS A 104 10.15 10.04 -1.70
C LYS A 104 11.45 9.35 -2.10
N PHE A 105 11.32 8.24 -2.81
CA PHE A 105 12.45 7.57 -3.43
C PHE A 105 12.03 6.85 -4.70
N SER A 106 12.94 6.79 -5.65
CA SER A 106 12.81 6.01 -6.87
C SER A 106 13.63 4.73 -6.75
N MET A 107 13.08 3.64 -7.25
CA MET A 107 13.84 2.41 -7.39
C MET A 107 14.39 2.35 -8.80
N GLY A 108 15.71 2.25 -8.92
CA GLY A 108 16.34 1.93 -10.20
C GLY A 108 15.95 0.53 -10.68
N LEU A 109 15.94 0.33 -11.98
CA LEU A 109 15.77 -0.99 -12.57
C LEU A 109 16.91 -1.91 -12.09
N LYS A 110 16.58 -3.06 -11.59
CA LYS A 110 17.50 -4.12 -11.19
C LYS A 110 17.21 -5.36 -12.02
N GLN A 111 18.25 -6.08 -12.39
CA GLN A 111 18.10 -7.34 -13.12
C GLN A 111 17.65 -8.49 -12.22
N ARG A 112 17.83 -8.35 -10.91
CA ARG A 112 17.47 -9.37 -9.92
C ARG A 112 16.68 -8.74 -8.78
N TRP A 113 15.55 -9.33 -8.48
CA TRP A 113 14.67 -8.97 -7.38
C TRP A 113 14.45 -10.17 -6.46
N GLU A 114 14.30 -9.89 -5.18
CA GLU A 114 13.93 -10.86 -4.17
C GLU A 114 12.61 -10.43 -3.52
N THR A 115 11.66 -11.35 -3.39
CA THR A 115 10.37 -11.04 -2.75
C THR A 115 10.53 -11.13 -1.24
N ALA A 116 10.07 -10.09 -0.54
CA ALA A 116 10.04 -10.08 0.93
C ALA A 116 8.80 -10.81 1.50
N THR A 117 7.82 -11.12 0.65
CA THR A 117 6.58 -11.83 1.01
C THR A 117 6.29 -12.90 -0.04
N PRO A 118 5.54 -13.95 0.30
CA PRO A 118 5.08 -14.92 -0.70
C PRO A 118 4.30 -14.23 -1.82
N ILE A 119 4.52 -14.69 -3.05
CA ILE A 119 3.67 -14.30 -4.18
C ILE A 119 2.42 -15.17 -4.15
N VAL A 120 1.26 -14.53 -4.17
CA VAL A 120 -0.03 -15.21 -4.19
C VAL A 120 -0.75 -14.86 -5.48
N LEU A 121 -1.07 -15.87 -6.29
CA LEU A 121 -1.79 -15.74 -7.54
C LEU A 121 -3.09 -16.54 -7.49
N TYR A 122 -4.13 -16.03 -8.16
CA TYR A 122 -5.34 -16.81 -8.37
C TYR A 122 -5.17 -17.80 -9.53
N GLU A 123 -5.48 -19.06 -9.27
CA GLU A 123 -5.64 -20.08 -10.30
C GLU A 123 -6.98 -19.88 -11.03
N ASN A 124 -8.01 -19.50 -10.28
CA ASN A 124 -9.32 -19.16 -10.81
C ASN A 124 -9.94 -18.03 -9.97
N ASN A 125 -10.14 -16.88 -10.62
CA ASN A 125 -10.70 -15.69 -9.98
C ASN A 125 -12.19 -15.88 -9.59
N ASN A 126 -12.95 -16.67 -10.35
CA ASN A 126 -14.38 -16.87 -10.08
C ASN A 126 -14.64 -17.73 -8.85
N THR A 127 -13.71 -18.63 -8.52
CA THR A 127 -13.81 -19.53 -7.37
C THR A 127 -12.93 -19.11 -6.20
N ASN A 128 -12.23 -17.97 -6.30
CA ASN A 128 -11.23 -17.52 -5.33
C ASN A 128 -10.18 -18.61 -4.98
N THR A 129 -9.84 -19.44 -5.96
CA THR A 129 -8.88 -20.53 -5.76
C THR A 129 -7.48 -20.01 -6.01
N TYR A 130 -6.61 -20.07 -4.99
CA TYR A 130 -5.23 -19.67 -5.10
C TYR A 130 -4.38 -20.78 -5.74
N TYR A 131 -3.39 -20.37 -6.54
CA TYR A 131 -2.40 -21.30 -7.06
C TYR A 131 -1.61 -21.96 -5.92
N SER A 132 -1.39 -23.25 -6.06
CA SER A 132 -0.54 -24.03 -5.15
C SER A 132 0.21 -25.07 -5.95
N ILE A 133 1.54 -25.11 -5.81
CA ILE A 133 2.40 -26.05 -6.51
C ILE A 133 2.08 -27.53 -6.17
N ASN A 134 1.55 -27.78 -4.98
CA ASN A 134 1.14 -29.13 -4.58
C ASN A 134 -0.13 -29.61 -5.30
N ARG A 135 -1.00 -28.69 -5.73
CA ARG A 135 -2.23 -28.99 -6.44
C ARG A 135 -2.06 -28.88 -7.95
N ASN A 136 -1.34 -27.89 -8.39
CA ASN A 136 -1.00 -27.66 -9.79
C ASN A 136 0.52 -27.44 -9.91
N PRO A 137 1.31 -28.47 -10.26
CA PRO A 137 2.78 -28.37 -10.33
C PRO A 137 3.28 -27.67 -11.60
N ASP A 138 2.40 -27.14 -12.44
CA ASP A 138 2.78 -26.47 -13.67
C ASP A 138 3.33 -25.05 -13.40
N LEU A 139 4.66 -24.96 -13.39
CA LEU A 139 5.36 -23.68 -13.24
C LEU A 139 5.13 -22.72 -14.44
N ASN A 140 4.82 -23.22 -15.64
CA ASN A 140 4.54 -22.35 -16.77
C ASN A 140 3.23 -21.60 -16.54
N PHE A 141 2.20 -22.28 -16.02
CA PHE A 141 0.96 -21.62 -15.60
C PHE A 141 1.23 -20.48 -14.62
N PHE A 142 2.09 -20.73 -13.61
CA PHE A 142 2.46 -19.70 -12.64
C PHE A 142 3.15 -18.50 -13.30
N LEU A 143 4.10 -18.74 -14.21
CA LEU A 143 4.85 -17.70 -14.92
C LEU A 143 3.95 -16.89 -15.88
N GLU A 144 3.03 -17.54 -16.58
CA GLU A 144 2.06 -16.88 -17.46
C GLU A 144 1.14 -15.97 -16.65
N ARG A 145 0.63 -16.43 -15.52
CA ARG A 145 -0.18 -15.60 -14.63
C ARG A 145 0.58 -14.41 -14.04
N LEU A 146 1.88 -14.53 -13.78
CA LEU A 146 2.69 -13.37 -13.40
C LEU A 146 2.77 -12.36 -14.53
N LYS A 147 3.00 -12.80 -15.78
CA LYS A 147 3.05 -11.92 -16.96
C LYS A 147 1.72 -11.20 -17.18
N ASP A 148 0.60 -11.91 -17.13
CA ASP A 148 -0.75 -11.33 -17.26
C ASP A 148 -0.99 -10.19 -16.27
N ASN A 149 -0.40 -10.24 -15.07
CA ASN A 149 -0.51 -9.18 -14.07
C ASN A 149 0.47 -8.01 -14.30
N GLU A 150 1.51 -8.18 -15.13
CA GLU A 150 2.46 -7.11 -15.46
C GLU A 150 2.03 -6.30 -16.70
N GLU A 151 1.19 -6.86 -17.57
CA GLU A 151 0.74 -6.26 -18.84
C GLU A 151 -0.52 -5.38 -18.70
N ILE A 152 -0.97 -5.06 -17.47
CA ILE A 152 -2.15 -4.21 -17.21
C ILE A 152 -1.74 -2.70 -17.16
#